data_e5ef17550b4446095732e4944d26b02f
#
_entry.id   e5ef17550b4446095732e4944d26b02f
#
_cell.length_a   1.000
_cell.length_b   1.000
_cell.length_c   1.000
_cell.angle_alpha   90.00
_cell.angle_beta   90.00
_cell.angle_gamma   90.00
#
_symmetry.space_group_name_H-M   'P 1'
#
loop_
_entity.id
_entity.type
_entity.pdbx_description
1 polymer ?
#
loop_
_entity_poly.entity_id
_entity_poly.type
_entity_poly.pdbx_seq_one_letter_code
_entity_poly.pdbx_strand_id
1 'polypeptide(L)'
;MTVIDDFKIKALNSKFADGVPRSILEHSILNLFKNKIAYVCSFGTESAIILDLISKIDKDLPVIMLNTHFLFKETIEYKNELLKLLGLKNYREVFPDEKMLNKYDVDNNLWKKNQDKCCNLRKVVPLENSLNDFESWI
;
A
#
# COMPACT_ATOMS: atom_id res chain seq x y z
N MET A 1 3.42 -2.48 -19.62
CA MET A 1 2.10 -2.32 -18.94
C MET A 1 1.25 -3.53 -19.31
N THR A 2 0.80 -4.29 -18.30
CA THR A 2 -0.05 -5.47 -18.52
C THR A 2 -1.45 -5.00 -18.88
N VAL A 3 -1.85 -5.11 -20.15
CA VAL A 3 -3.22 -4.79 -20.55
C VAL A 3 -4.14 -5.93 -20.10
N ILE A 4 -5.05 -5.63 -19.19
CA ILE A 4 -6.09 -6.55 -18.75
C ILE A 4 -7.38 -6.11 -19.40
N ASP A 5 -7.81 -6.85 -20.43
CA ASP A 5 -9.09 -6.64 -21.11
C ASP A 5 -10.26 -7.30 -20.37
N ASP A 6 -11.48 -6.98 -20.77
CA ASP A 6 -12.71 -7.50 -20.16
C ASP A 6 -12.80 -9.03 -20.22
N PHE A 7 -12.25 -9.65 -21.27
CA PHE A 7 -12.26 -11.10 -21.42
C PHE A 7 -11.36 -11.75 -20.36
N LYS A 8 -10.17 -11.19 -20.16
CA LYS A 8 -9.22 -11.66 -19.15
C LYS A 8 -9.76 -11.45 -17.73
N ILE A 9 -10.44 -10.32 -17.47
CA ILE A 9 -11.13 -10.06 -16.19
C ILE A 9 -12.18 -11.13 -15.92
N LYS A 10 -13.05 -11.43 -16.89
CA LYS A 10 -14.08 -12.46 -16.76
C LYS A 10 -13.48 -13.85 -16.51
N ALA A 11 -12.43 -14.20 -17.22
CA ALA A 11 -11.72 -15.46 -17.05
C ALA A 11 -11.10 -15.59 -15.64
N LEU A 12 -10.47 -14.53 -15.14
CA LEU A 12 -9.91 -14.48 -13.78
C LEU A 12 -11.00 -14.58 -12.71
N ASN A 13 -12.09 -13.85 -12.87
CA ASN A 13 -13.23 -13.92 -11.95
C ASN A 13 -13.85 -15.32 -11.90
N SER A 14 -14.03 -15.98 -13.05
CA SER A 14 -14.49 -17.38 -13.10
C SER A 14 -13.49 -18.35 -12.45
N LYS A 15 -12.20 -18.15 -12.70
CA LYS A 15 -11.14 -18.99 -12.11
C LYS A 15 -11.10 -18.92 -10.58
N PHE A 16 -11.42 -17.76 -10.02
CA PHE A 16 -11.30 -17.49 -8.58
C PHE A 16 -12.64 -17.32 -7.86
N ALA A 17 -13.78 -17.65 -8.54
CA ALA A 17 -15.12 -17.48 -7.97
C ALA A 17 -15.29 -18.18 -6.61
N ASP A 18 -14.74 -19.40 -6.48
CA ASP A 18 -14.75 -20.18 -5.24
C ASP A 18 -13.34 -20.27 -4.61
N GLY A 19 -12.43 -19.40 -5.02
CA GLY A 19 -11.05 -19.40 -4.59
C GLY A 19 -10.85 -18.84 -3.18
N VAL A 20 -9.87 -19.39 -2.47
CA VAL A 20 -9.44 -18.83 -1.18
C VAL A 20 -8.62 -17.54 -1.43
N PRO A 21 -8.69 -16.53 -0.53
CA PRO A 21 -8.00 -15.25 -0.70
C PRO A 21 -6.50 -15.39 -1.01
N ARG A 22 -5.84 -16.37 -0.40
CA ARG A 22 -4.43 -16.66 -0.64
C ARG A 22 -4.13 -16.98 -2.09
N SER A 23 -4.96 -17.77 -2.77
CA SER A 23 -4.72 -18.16 -4.17
C SER A 23 -4.83 -16.98 -5.13
N ILE A 24 -5.69 -16.00 -4.82
CA ILE A 24 -5.82 -14.75 -5.58
C ILE A 24 -4.55 -13.91 -5.43
N LEU A 25 -4.09 -13.72 -4.19
CA LEU A 25 -2.86 -12.97 -3.91
C LEU A 25 -1.65 -13.63 -4.57
N GLU A 26 -1.50 -14.94 -4.42
CA GLU A 26 -0.40 -15.72 -4.99
C GLU A 26 -0.35 -15.59 -6.51
N HIS A 27 -1.49 -15.73 -7.19
CA HIS A 27 -1.58 -15.54 -8.62
C HIS A 27 -1.25 -14.11 -9.06
N SER A 28 -1.73 -13.10 -8.33
CA SER A 28 -1.48 -11.70 -8.62
C SER A 28 0.00 -11.35 -8.46
N ILE A 29 0.61 -11.80 -7.36
CA ILE A 29 2.00 -11.47 -7.00
C ILE A 29 3.00 -12.23 -7.87
N LEU A 30 2.82 -13.55 -8.05
CA LEU A 30 3.82 -14.38 -8.68
C LEU A 30 3.67 -14.51 -10.20
N ASN A 31 2.46 -14.27 -10.73
CA ASN A 31 2.18 -14.50 -12.15
C ASN A 31 1.72 -13.24 -12.89
N LEU A 32 0.63 -12.60 -12.41
CA LEU A 32 -0.03 -11.54 -13.17
C LEU A 32 0.77 -10.24 -13.20
N PHE A 33 1.32 -9.84 -12.05
CA PHE A 33 2.08 -8.58 -11.87
C PHE A 33 3.44 -8.84 -11.22
N LYS A 34 4.11 -9.92 -11.62
CA LYS A 34 5.40 -10.29 -11.04
C LYS A 34 6.39 -9.13 -11.07
N ASN A 35 6.92 -8.75 -9.91
CA ASN A 35 7.82 -7.61 -9.69
C ASN A 35 7.20 -6.24 -10.05
N LYS A 36 5.88 -6.15 -10.26
CA LYS A 36 5.16 -4.93 -10.66
C LYS A 36 3.93 -4.65 -9.79
N ILE A 37 3.87 -5.25 -8.62
CA ILE A 37 2.80 -5.07 -7.64
C ILE A 37 3.37 -4.68 -6.29
N ALA A 38 2.67 -3.80 -5.56
CA ALA A 38 2.98 -3.43 -4.19
C ALA A 38 1.77 -3.62 -3.27
N TYR A 39 1.99 -3.73 -1.98
CA TYR A 39 0.93 -3.63 -0.97
C TYR A 39 0.99 -2.26 -0.29
N VAL A 40 -0.09 -1.49 -0.39
CA VAL A 40 -0.23 -0.20 0.32
C VAL A 40 -0.93 -0.44 1.65
N CYS A 41 -0.23 -0.21 2.75
CA CYS A 41 -0.64 -0.63 4.08
C CYS A 41 -0.67 0.54 5.07
N SER A 42 -1.78 0.70 5.80
CA SER A 42 -1.90 1.64 6.92
C SER A 42 -1.53 1.03 8.27
N PHE A 43 -1.26 -0.28 8.33
CA PHE A 43 -1.07 -1.05 9.55
C PHE A 43 -2.27 -0.98 10.52
N GLY A 44 -3.49 -0.90 9.99
CA GLY A 44 -4.71 -1.17 10.74
C GLY A 44 -4.81 -2.65 11.12
N THR A 45 -5.74 -3.00 12.02
CA THR A 45 -5.88 -4.37 12.54
C THR A 45 -6.11 -5.41 11.44
N GLU A 46 -6.91 -5.10 10.42
CA GLU A 46 -7.18 -5.97 9.28
C GLU A 46 -5.96 -6.16 8.36
N SER A 47 -5.06 -5.20 8.34
CA SER A 47 -3.84 -5.26 7.52
C SER A 47 -2.92 -6.43 7.90
N ALA A 48 -2.96 -6.85 9.17
CA ALA A 48 -2.14 -7.96 9.66
C ALA A 48 -2.44 -9.27 8.92
N ILE A 49 -3.71 -9.52 8.57
CA ILE A 49 -4.12 -10.73 7.86
C ILE A 49 -3.52 -10.75 6.45
N ILE A 50 -3.59 -9.63 5.73
CA ILE A 50 -3.02 -9.53 4.37
C ILE A 50 -1.50 -9.61 4.42
N LEU A 51 -0.85 -8.94 5.38
CA LEU A 51 0.61 -9.02 5.57
C LEU A 51 1.08 -10.44 5.91
N ASP A 52 0.34 -11.18 6.72
CA ASP A 52 0.63 -12.60 7.01
C ASP A 52 0.54 -13.45 5.73
N LEU A 53 -0.51 -13.29 4.93
CA LEU A 53 -0.65 -13.99 3.65
C LEU A 53 0.50 -13.64 2.70
N ILE A 54 0.83 -12.35 2.55
CA ILE A 54 1.93 -11.87 1.72
C ILE A 54 3.26 -12.48 2.19
N SER A 55 3.53 -12.50 3.49
CA SER A 55 4.78 -13.03 4.05
C SER A 55 5.03 -14.51 3.73
N LYS A 56 3.94 -15.26 3.47
CA LYS A 56 3.97 -16.67 3.08
C LYS A 56 4.09 -16.87 1.56
N ILE A 57 3.92 -15.81 0.77
CA ILE A 57 4.00 -15.84 -0.69
C ILE A 57 5.33 -15.22 -1.15
N ASP A 58 5.61 -13.99 -0.73
CA ASP A 58 6.82 -13.26 -1.11
C ASP A 58 7.20 -12.24 -0.02
N LYS A 59 8.30 -12.50 0.70
CA LYS A 59 8.81 -11.61 1.75
C LYS A 59 9.50 -10.35 1.21
N ASP A 60 9.80 -10.33 -0.06
CA ASP A 60 10.44 -9.20 -0.74
C ASP A 60 9.43 -8.31 -1.49
N LEU A 61 8.11 -8.63 -1.41
CA LEU A 61 7.05 -7.79 -1.95
C LEU A 61 7.14 -6.38 -1.33
N PRO A 62 7.12 -5.30 -2.13
CA PRO A 62 7.11 -3.94 -1.61
C PRO A 62 5.87 -3.67 -0.75
N VAL A 63 6.07 -3.31 0.52
CA VAL A 63 5.04 -2.84 1.45
C VAL A 63 5.22 -1.35 1.63
N ILE A 64 4.26 -0.55 1.18
CA ILE A 64 4.31 0.90 1.18
C ILE A 64 3.40 1.44 2.28
N MET A 65 3.93 2.30 3.15
CA MET A 65 3.17 3.03 4.15
C MET A 65 3.29 4.53 3.93
N LEU A 66 2.17 5.22 3.95
CA LEU A 66 2.14 6.68 3.92
C LEU A 66 2.27 7.24 5.33
N ASN A 67 3.39 7.91 5.62
CA ASN A 67 3.56 8.64 6.87
C ASN A 67 3.13 10.09 6.68
N THR A 68 1.94 10.41 7.16
CA THR A 68 1.34 11.74 7.04
C THR A 68 1.91 12.78 8.01
N HIS A 69 2.85 12.42 8.88
CA HIS A 69 3.32 13.11 10.07
C HIS A 69 2.28 13.21 11.22
N PHE A 70 1.11 12.57 11.06
CA PHE A 70 0.04 12.54 12.06
C PHE A 70 -0.27 11.12 12.56
N LEU A 71 0.65 10.19 12.34
CA LEU A 71 0.48 8.82 12.82
C LEU A 71 0.69 8.74 14.32
N PHE A 72 -0.09 7.89 14.98
CA PHE A 72 0.09 7.57 16.39
C PHE A 72 1.38 6.79 16.62
N LYS A 73 1.99 7.00 17.76
CA LYS A 73 3.20 6.28 18.18
C LYS A 73 2.98 4.77 18.19
N GLU A 74 1.81 4.35 18.68
CA GLU A 74 1.38 2.95 18.75
C GLU A 74 1.34 2.31 17.35
N THR A 75 0.91 3.05 16.32
CA THR A 75 0.91 2.56 14.93
C THR A 75 2.34 2.30 14.45
N ILE A 76 3.27 3.19 14.77
CA ILE A 76 4.68 3.03 14.38
C ILE A 76 5.32 1.84 15.11
N GLU A 77 5.07 1.68 16.40
CA GLU A 77 5.56 0.55 17.20
C GLU A 77 5.00 -0.78 16.68
N TYR A 78 3.68 -0.86 16.49
CA TYR A 78 3.01 -2.03 15.93
C TYR A 78 3.53 -2.40 14.53
N LYS A 79 3.70 -1.43 13.64
CA LYS A 79 4.32 -1.64 12.33
C LYS A 79 5.68 -2.32 12.45
N ASN A 80 6.56 -1.80 13.31
CA ASN A 80 7.92 -2.34 13.47
C ASN A 80 7.90 -3.78 13.99
N GLU A 81 7.05 -4.06 14.97
CA GLU A 81 6.89 -5.42 15.52
C GLU A 81 6.35 -6.38 14.46
N LEU A 82 5.33 -5.98 13.71
CA LEU A 82 4.68 -6.82 12.71
C LEU A 82 5.60 -7.13 11.52
N LEU A 83 6.32 -6.14 11.01
CA LEU A 83 7.30 -6.34 9.94
C LEU A 83 8.40 -7.32 10.35
N LYS A 84 8.89 -7.18 11.58
CA LYS A 84 9.91 -8.09 12.16
C LYS A 84 9.36 -9.50 12.34
N LEU A 85 8.16 -9.62 12.92
CA LEU A 85 7.50 -10.92 13.17
C LEU A 85 7.29 -11.71 11.88
N LEU A 86 6.82 -11.02 10.82
CA LEU A 86 6.53 -11.65 9.53
C LEU A 86 7.77 -11.78 8.63
N GLY A 87 8.88 -11.16 8.99
CA GLY A 87 10.12 -11.19 8.23
C GLY A 87 10.02 -10.53 6.86
N LEU A 88 9.17 -9.48 6.74
CA LEU A 88 9.03 -8.69 5.51
C LEU A 88 10.24 -7.77 5.35
N LYS A 89 10.86 -7.77 4.15
CA LYS A 89 12.17 -7.15 3.93
C LYS A 89 12.12 -5.85 3.14
N ASN A 90 11.09 -5.66 2.30
CA ASN A 90 11.00 -4.51 1.39
C ASN A 90 9.92 -3.53 1.85
N TYR A 91 10.14 -2.94 3.03
CA TYR A 91 9.28 -1.90 3.54
C TYR A 91 9.73 -0.52 3.05
N ARG A 92 8.77 0.31 2.64
CA ARG A 92 8.98 1.68 2.16
C ARG A 92 8.04 2.63 2.90
N GLU A 93 8.62 3.59 3.59
CA GLU A 93 7.87 4.67 4.23
C GLU A 93 7.90 5.91 3.31
N VAL A 94 6.72 6.41 2.96
CA VAL A 94 6.55 7.51 2.02
C VAL A 94 6.01 8.73 2.77
N PHE A 95 6.68 9.85 2.60
CA PHE A 95 6.37 11.12 3.25
C PHE A 95 5.81 12.13 2.24
N PRO A 96 5.00 13.10 2.68
CA PRO A 96 4.63 14.23 1.85
C PRO A 96 5.85 15.11 1.54
N ASP A 97 5.81 15.80 0.41
CA ASP A 97 6.87 16.73 0.00
C ASP A 97 6.96 17.91 0.97
N GLU A 98 8.12 18.11 1.60
CA GLU A 98 8.34 19.18 2.59
C GLU A 98 8.18 20.57 2.00
N LYS A 99 8.55 20.80 0.73
CA LYS A 99 8.37 22.11 0.07
C LYS A 99 6.89 22.43 -0.08
N MET A 100 6.10 21.41 -0.39
CA MET A 100 4.65 21.57 -0.49
C MET A 100 4.00 21.79 0.87
N LEU A 101 4.46 21.11 1.92
CA LEU A 101 4.03 21.36 3.30
C LEU A 101 4.35 22.79 3.73
N ASN A 102 5.59 23.22 3.53
CA ASN A 102 6.02 24.59 3.86
C ASN A 102 5.29 25.69 3.09
N LYS A 103 4.73 25.37 1.92
CA LYS A 103 3.95 26.31 1.11
C LYS A 103 2.47 26.35 1.49
N TYR A 104 1.88 25.22 1.82
CA TYR A 104 0.42 25.09 1.96
C TYR A 104 -0.08 24.71 3.35
N ASP A 105 0.80 24.21 4.22
CA ASP A 105 0.43 23.73 5.58
C ASP A 105 1.51 24.04 6.62
N VAL A 106 2.03 25.30 6.59
CA VAL A 106 3.11 25.79 7.47
C VAL A 106 2.82 25.52 8.96
N ASP A 107 1.57 25.74 9.38
CA ASP A 107 1.15 25.60 10.78
C ASP A 107 0.67 24.17 11.11
N ASN A 108 0.78 23.22 10.19
CA ASN A 108 0.26 21.85 10.35
C ASN A 108 -1.23 21.79 10.76
N ASN A 109 -2.04 22.73 10.29
CA ASN A 109 -3.46 22.85 10.66
C ASN A 109 -4.41 22.80 9.46
N LEU A 110 -3.90 22.49 8.26
CA LEU A 110 -4.68 22.40 7.03
C LEU A 110 -5.84 21.39 7.15
N TRP A 111 -5.65 20.32 7.91
CA TRP A 111 -6.69 19.32 8.20
C TRP A 111 -7.95 19.90 8.87
N LYS A 112 -7.82 21.02 9.63
CA LYS A 112 -8.96 21.74 10.21
C LYS A 112 -9.63 22.67 9.21
N LYS A 113 -8.84 23.27 8.27
CA LYS A 113 -9.30 24.30 7.36
C LYS A 113 -9.82 23.73 6.04
N ASN A 114 -9.18 22.69 5.51
CA ASN A 114 -9.52 22.02 4.26
C ASN A 114 -9.01 20.58 4.27
N GLN A 115 -9.89 19.66 4.63
CA GLN A 115 -9.57 18.24 4.79
C GLN A 115 -9.14 17.59 3.46
N ASP A 116 -9.83 17.91 2.35
CA ASP A 116 -9.52 17.35 1.03
C ASP A 116 -8.14 17.76 0.57
N LYS A 117 -7.80 19.05 0.73
CA LYS A 117 -6.46 19.55 0.38
C LYS A 117 -5.38 18.93 1.28
N CYS A 118 -5.67 18.74 2.57
CA CYS A 118 -4.76 18.06 3.50
C CYS A 118 -4.54 16.60 3.07
N CYS A 119 -5.61 15.86 2.77
CA CYS A 119 -5.53 14.47 2.29
C CYS A 119 -4.79 14.38 0.95
N ASN A 120 -5.08 15.26 0.01
CA ASN A 120 -4.38 15.31 -1.27
C ASN A 120 -2.87 15.49 -1.07
N LEU A 121 -2.47 16.49 -0.29
CA LEU A 121 -1.07 16.83 -0.04
C LEU A 121 -0.30 15.73 0.71
N ARG A 122 -0.94 15.10 1.71
CA ARG A 122 -0.27 14.16 2.63
C ARG A 122 -0.46 12.70 2.30
N LYS A 123 -1.40 12.37 1.40
CA LYS A 123 -1.71 10.98 1.05
C LYS A 123 -1.73 10.74 -0.46
N VAL A 124 -2.59 11.48 -1.21
CA VAL A 124 -2.84 11.18 -2.63
C VAL A 124 -1.58 11.38 -3.46
N VAL A 125 -1.01 12.58 -3.42
CA VAL A 125 0.21 12.90 -4.20
C VAL A 125 1.40 12.00 -3.83
N PRO A 126 1.73 11.78 -2.53
CA PRO A 126 2.79 10.84 -2.17
C PRO A 126 2.53 9.41 -2.63
N LEU A 127 1.27 8.94 -2.55
CA LEU A 127 0.90 7.61 -3.01
C LEU A 127 1.08 7.47 -4.52
N GLU A 128 0.53 8.39 -5.32
CA GLU A 128 0.67 8.39 -6.77
C GLU A 128 2.14 8.33 -7.18
N ASN A 129 2.98 9.17 -6.58
CA ASN A 129 4.42 9.18 -6.85
C ASN A 129 5.09 7.85 -6.49
N SER A 130 4.69 7.22 -5.39
CA SER A 130 5.28 5.95 -4.95
C SER A 130 4.87 4.74 -5.79
N LEU A 131 3.76 4.86 -6.53
CA LEU A 131 3.20 3.79 -7.37
C LEU A 131 3.65 3.87 -8.84
N ASN A 132 4.39 4.87 -9.26
CA ASN A 132 4.80 5.06 -10.66
C ASN A 132 5.55 3.85 -11.27
N ASP A 133 6.27 3.08 -10.47
CA ASP A 133 7.03 1.90 -10.94
C ASP A 133 6.19 0.61 -10.93
N PHE A 134 4.95 0.66 -10.46
CA PHE A 134 4.07 -0.48 -10.34
C PHE A 134 2.93 -0.46 -11.36
N GLU A 135 2.45 -1.64 -11.72
CA GLU A 135 1.30 -1.82 -12.62
C GLU A 135 0.01 -2.13 -11.84
N SER A 136 0.16 -2.52 -10.57
CA SER A 136 -0.95 -2.85 -9.67
C SER A 136 -0.56 -2.64 -8.20
N TRP A 137 -1.55 -2.55 -7.33
CA TRP A 137 -1.37 -2.54 -5.87
C TRP A 137 -2.56 -3.20 -5.16
N ILE A 138 -2.29 -3.65 -3.94
CA ILE A 138 -3.21 -4.30 -3.01
C ILE A 138 -3.51 -3.32 -1.88
#